data_0495fa3024f4b53c34e69581545eaba3
#
_entry.id   0495fa3024f4b53c34e69581545eaba3
#
_cell.length_a   1.000
_cell.length_b   1.000
_cell.length_c   1.000
_cell.angle_alpha   90.00
_cell.angle_beta   90.00
_cell.angle_gamma   90.00
#
_symmetry.space_group_name_H-M   'P 1'
#
loop_
_entity.id
_entity.type
_entity.pdbx_description
1 polymer ?
#
loop_
_entity_poly.entity_id
_entity_poly.type
_entity_poly.pdbx_seq_one_letter_code
_entity_poly.pdbx_strand_id
1 'polypeptide(L)'
;LFGEIRQPATEYVAIPRHVSETRKYWTAQINPPSVICGDANMLVSDPDGLQFGFISSSMFISGQRTVGGRIKSDYRFSSTLTWNTFPVPELDEATQKRIIKAGQKVLDARALHPDRSLAEHYNPLAIAPELVKAHDALDREVDKAMGAPRKLTSERQRLEILFANYARLIRG
;
A
#
# COMPACT_ATOMS: atom_id res chain seq x y z
N LEU A 1 0.28 -12.97 30.85
CA LEU A 1 -0.65 -13.77 30.04
C LEU A 1 -1.23 -12.86 28.97
N PHE A 2 -1.13 -13.27 27.72
CA PHE A 2 -1.69 -12.53 26.58
C PHE A 2 -3.22 -12.71 26.59
N GLY A 3 -3.95 -11.60 26.77
CA GLY A 3 -5.42 -11.65 26.92
C GLY A 3 -6.19 -11.87 25.61
N GLU A 4 -5.54 -11.63 24.45
CA GLU A 4 -6.20 -11.72 23.16
C GLU A 4 -5.19 -12.11 22.06
N ILE A 5 -5.56 -13.07 21.23
CA ILE A 5 -4.81 -13.45 20.03
C ILE A 5 -5.47 -12.76 18.83
N ARG A 6 -4.77 -11.82 18.22
CA ARG A 6 -5.23 -11.06 17.03
C ARG A 6 -4.59 -11.53 15.73
N GLN A 7 -3.93 -12.69 15.74
CA GLN A 7 -3.32 -13.26 14.55
C GLN A 7 -4.41 -13.68 13.56
N PRO A 8 -4.35 -13.22 12.28
CA PRO A 8 -5.30 -13.65 11.25
C PRO A 8 -5.21 -15.15 10.98
N ALA A 9 -6.34 -15.76 10.63
CA ALA A 9 -6.40 -17.17 10.21
C ALA A 9 -6.04 -17.38 8.73
N THR A 10 -5.95 -16.30 7.96
CA THR A 10 -5.62 -16.28 6.53
C THR A 10 -4.34 -15.48 6.29
N GLU A 11 -3.86 -15.43 5.06
CA GLU A 11 -2.81 -14.49 4.66
C GLU A 11 -3.17 -13.06 5.02
N TYR A 12 -2.16 -12.30 5.36
CA TYR A 12 -2.32 -10.91 5.82
C TYR A 12 -1.18 -10.03 5.35
N VAL A 13 -1.46 -8.75 5.21
CA VAL A 13 -0.45 -7.72 4.98
C VAL A 13 0.06 -7.21 6.32
N ALA A 14 1.38 -7.31 6.53
CA ALA A 14 2.09 -6.60 7.59
C ALA A 14 2.49 -5.22 7.07
N ILE A 15 2.04 -4.19 7.76
CA ILE A 15 2.21 -2.78 7.38
C ILE A 15 3.10 -2.11 8.42
N PRO A 16 4.34 -1.72 8.09
CA PRO A 16 5.19 -0.99 9.03
C PRO A 16 4.50 0.26 9.56
N ARG A 17 4.53 0.46 10.87
CA ARG A 17 3.97 1.66 11.51
C ARG A 17 4.67 2.94 11.10
N HIS A 18 5.93 2.82 10.68
CA HIS A 18 6.77 3.96 10.28
C HIS A 18 7.49 3.63 8.99
N VAL A 19 7.58 4.61 8.12
CA VAL A 19 8.33 4.55 6.86
C VAL A 19 9.08 5.85 6.67
N SER A 20 10.36 5.77 6.31
CA SER A 20 11.20 6.95 6.08
C SER A 20 10.57 7.87 5.03
N GLU A 21 10.67 9.19 5.23
CA GLU A 21 10.18 10.21 4.31
C GLU A 21 10.78 10.09 2.90
N THR A 22 11.96 9.46 2.77
CA THR A 22 12.64 9.25 1.49
C THR A 22 12.04 8.09 0.68
N ARG A 23 11.17 7.26 1.27
CA ARG A 23 10.55 6.11 0.60
C ARG A 23 9.54 6.57 -0.44
N LYS A 24 9.67 6.02 -1.65
CA LYS A 24 8.74 6.27 -2.75
C LYS A 24 7.40 5.52 -2.59
N TYR A 25 7.42 4.37 -1.91
CA TYR A 25 6.27 3.51 -1.68
C TYR A 25 6.18 3.10 -0.22
N TRP A 26 4.99 2.75 0.27
CA TRP A 26 4.83 2.12 1.57
C TRP A 26 5.29 0.66 1.50
N THR A 27 6.24 0.29 2.33
CA THR A 27 6.86 -1.04 2.29
C THR A 27 6.03 -2.05 3.09
N ALA A 28 5.05 -2.68 2.46
CA ALA A 28 4.24 -3.73 3.08
C ALA A 28 4.72 -5.12 2.66
N GLN A 29 4.38 -6.15 3.45
CA GLN A 29 4.72 -7.55 3.22
C GLN A 29 3.50 -8.43 3.40
N ILE A 30 3.27 -9.37 2.48
CA ILE A 30 2.30 -10.45 2.67
C ILE A 30 2.97 -11.56 3.48
N ASN A 31 2.28 -12.04 4.51
CA ASN A 31 2.72 -13.14 5.36
C ASN A 31 1.63 -14.21 5.48
N PRO A 32 2.00 -15.50 5.56
CA PRO A 32 1.06 -16.55 5.92
C PRO A 32 0.65 -16.46 7.40
N PRO A 33 -0.47 -17.07 7.80
CA PRO A 33 -0.96 -17.03 9.18
C PRO A 33 -0.02 -17.65 10.21
N SER A 34 0.94 -18.48 9.76
CA SER A 34 1.98 -19.07 10.62
C SER A 34 3.07 -18.11 11.06
N VAL A 35 3.21 -16.96 10.41
CA VAL A 35 4.16 -15.91 10.79
C VAL A 35 3.49 -14.96 11.77
N ILE A 36 4.07 -14.78 12.95
CA ILE A 36 3.55 -13.87 13.98
C ILE A 36 3.98 -12.43 13.64
N CYS A 37 2.99 -11.54 13.54
CA CYS A 37 3.26 -10.13 13.28
C CYS A 37 3.81 -9.44 14.53
N GLY A 38 4.99 -8.83 14.41
CA GLY A 38 5.57 -8.03 15.50
C GLY A 38 4.84 -6.68 15.68
N ASP A 39 4.97 -6.10 16.88
CA ASP A 39 4.28 -4.88 17.32
C ASP A 39 4.70 -3.60 16.56
N ALA A 40 5.82 -3.64 15.85
CA ALA A 40 6.25 -2.57 14.95
C ALA A 40 5.40 -2.45 13.67
N ASN A 41 4.49 -3.39 13.44
CA ASN A 41 3.60 -3.43 12.28
C ASN A 41 2.13 -3.35 12.71
N MET A 42 1.31 -2.87 11.79
CA MET A 42 -0.13 -3.11 11.76
C MET A 42 -0.39 -4.29 10.83
N LEU A 43 -1.51 -4.96 11.00
CA LEU A 43 -1.89 -6.05 10.13
C LEU A 43 -3.32 -5.88 9.61
N VAL A 44 -3.55 -6.35 8.39
CA VAL A 44 -4.88 -6.45 7.77
C VAL A 44 -4.98 -7.79 7.04
N SER A 45 -6.09 -8.52 7.26
CA SER A 45 -6.36 -9.75 6.52
C SER A 45 -6.48 -9.45 5.03
N ASP A 46 -5.78 -10.22 4.20
CA ASP A 46 -5.69 -9.99 2.75
C ASP A 46 -5.49 -11.32 2.00
N PRO A 47 -6.54 -12.15 1.95
CA PRO A 47 -6.44 -13.49 1.38
C PRO A 47 -6.21 -13.51 -0.13
N ASP A 48 -6.44 -12.40 -0.82
CA ASP A 48 -6.34 -12.27 -2.27
C ASP A 48 -5.30 -11.26 -2.76
N GLY A 49 -4.72 -10.44 -1.88
CA GLY A 49 -3.70 -9.46 -2.20
C GLY A 49 -4.24 -8.09 -2.68
N LEU A 50 -5.54 -7.83 -2.55
CA LEU A 50 -6.14 -6.56 -2.93
C LEU A 50 -5.65 -5.40 -2.05
N GLN A 51 -5.64 -5.62 -0.72
CA GLN A 51 -5.18 -4.62 0.25
C GLN A 51 -3.70 -4.30 0.04
N PHE A 52 -2.89 -5.34 -0.20
CA PHE A 52 -1.48 -5.18 -0.56
C PHE A 52 -1.31 -4.28 -1.80
N GLY A 53 -2.12 -4.50 -2.83
CA GLY A 53 -2.10 -3.69 -4.05
C GLY A 53 -2.33 -2.20 -3.76
N PHE A 54 -3.32 -1.86 -2.97
CA PHE A 54 -3.58 -0.46 -2.59
C PHE A 54 -2.45 0.12 -1.73
N ILE A 55 -2.05 -0.58 -0.66
CA ILE A 55 -1.03 -0.10 0.29
C ILE A 55 0.32 0.12 -0.40
N SER A 56 0.67 -0.73 -1.37
CA SER A 56 1.94 -0.64 -2.11
C SER A 56 1.92 0.39 -3.25
N SER A 57 0.82 1.10 -3.48
CA SER A 57 0.67 2.07 -4.56
C SER A 57 1.17 3.48 -4.20
N SER A 58 1.52 4.26 -5.24
CA SER A 58 1.80 5.68 -5.10
C SER A 58 0.57 6.49 -4.66
N MET A 59 -0.65 6.02 -4.96
CA MET A 59 -1.89 6.63 -4.49
C MET A 59 -1.95 6.63 -2.96
N PHE A 60 -1.66 5.48 -2.35
CA PHE A 60 -1.69 5.34 -0.89
C PHE A 60 -0.65 6.21 -0.19
N ILE A 61 0.62 6.17 -0.64
CA ILE A 61 1.67 6.97 0.02
C ILE A 61 1.45 8.47 -0.18
N SER A 62 0.83 8.91 -1.29
CA SER A 62 0.43 10.30 -1.48
C SER A 62 -0.58 10.76 -0.41
N GLY A 63 -1.59 9.94 -0.14
CA GLY A 63 -2.53 10.17 0.95
C GLY A 63 -1.84 10.22 2.32
N GLN A 64 -0.97 9.23 2.60
CA GLN A 64 -0.22 9.15 3.85
C GLN A 64 0.65 10.39 4.11
N ARG A 65 1.30 10.92 3.09
CA ARG A 65 2.12 12.13 3.18
C ARG A 65 1.33 13.36 3.56
N THR A 66 0.07 13.40 3.15
CA THR A 66 -0.79 14.59 3.30
C THR A 66 -1.62 14.56 4.57
N VAL A 67 -2.27 13.42 4.88
CA VAL A 67 -3.19 13.31 6.02
C VAL A 67 -2.64 12.46 7.17
N GLY A 68 -1.57 11.71 6.93
CA GLY A 68 -0.94 10.85 7.92
C GLY A 68 -0.14 11.63 8.96
N GLY A 69 0.01 11.03 10.16
CA GLY A 69 0.90 11.54 11.19
C GLY A 69 2.38 11.37 10.81
N ARG A 70 3.23 12.06 11.56
CA ARG A 70 4.69 11.93 11.46
C ARG A 70 5.29 11.68 12.84
N ILE A 71 6.42 10.98 12.88
CA ILE A 71 7.33 10.94 14.01
C ILE A 71 8.67 11.49 13.53
N LYS A 72 9.07 12.66 14.02
CA LYS A 72 10.14 13.46 13.43
C LYS A 72 9.81 13.73 11.93
N SER A 73 10.67 13.29 11.00
CA SER A 73 10.43 13.40 9.56
C SER A 73 9.69 12.20 8.97
N ASP A 74 9.72 11.04 9.61
CA ASP A 74 9.18 9.78 9.09
C ASP A 74 7.65 9.74 9.10
N TYR A 75 7.06 9.11 8.07
CA TYR A 75 5.60 8.93 7.98
C TYR A 75 5.12 7.85 8.95
N ARG A 76 4.02 8.13 9.64
CA ARG A 76 3.37 7.20 10.56
C ARG A 76 2.06 6.70 10.00
N PHE A 77 1.91 5.37 9.86
CA PHE A 77 0.64 4.74 9.53
C PHE A 77 -0.36 4.86 10.69
N SER A 78 -1.60 5.14 10.37
CA SER A 78 -2.72 5.12 11.30
C SER A 78 -3.91 4.41 10.66
N SER A 79 -4.42 3.36 11.32
CA SER A 79 -5.62 2.68 10.84
C SER A 79 -6.83 3.62 10.83
N THR A 80 -6.99 4.46 11.83
CA THR A 80 -8.13 5.37 11.96
C THR A 80 -8.05 6.59 11.06
N LEU A 81 -6.86 7.20 10.93
CA LEU A 81 -6.71 8.44 10.16
C LEU A 81 -6.44 8.22 8.69
N THR A 82 -5.79 7.12 8.32
CA THR A 82 -5.28 6.97 6.97
C THR A 82 -5.82 5.76 6.23
N TRP A 83 -6.06 4.65 6.93
CA TRP A 83 -6.61 3.46 6.29
C TRP A 83 -8.13 3.49 6.22
N ASN A 84 -8.81 3.72 7.34
CA ASN A 84 -10.28 3.73 7.38
C ASN A 84 -10.89 4.94 6.64
N THR A 85 -10.10 5.97 6.36
CA THR A 85 -10.52 7.15 5.59
C THR A 85 -10.01 7.13 4.15
N PHE A 86 -9.29 6.08 3.75
CA PHE A 86 -8.80 5.97 2.38
C PHE A 86 -9.97 5.74 1.42
N PRO A 87 -10.24 6.67 0.48
CA PRO A 87 -11.51 6.75 -0.21
C PRO A 87 -11.56 5.84 -1.45
N VAL A 88 -11.50 4.52 -1.24
CA VAL A 88 -11.63 3.54 -2.32
C VAL A 88 -13.08 3.54 -2.80
N PRO A 89 -13.34 3.78 -4.09
CA PRO A 89 -14.68 3.66 -4.65
C PRO A 89 -15.11 2.18 -4.73
N GLU A 90 -16.39 1.95 -4.99
CA GLU A 90 -16.84 0.60 -5.33
C GLU A 90 -16.12 0.09 -6.57
N LEU A 91 -15.59 -1.13 -6.48
CA LEU A 91 -14.80 -1.76 -7.53
C LEU A 91 -15.52 -2.97 -8.09
N ASP A 92 -15.62 -3.06 -9.41
CA ASP A 92 -16.01 -4.30 -10.06
C ASP A 92 -14.93 -5.39 -9.90
N GLU A 93 -15.35 -6.64 -10.03
CA GLU A 93 -14.47 -7.81 -9.87
C GLU A 93 -13.28 -7.79 -10.85
N ALA A 94 -13.49 -7.31 -12.07
CA ALA A 94 -12.45 -7.23 -13.08
C ALA A 94 -11.36 -6.22 -12.69
N THR A 95 -11.75 -5.10 -12.09
CA THR A 95 -10.82 -4.09 -11.58
C THR A 95 -10.04 -4.61 -10.37
N GLN A 96 -10.70 -5.29 -9.42
CA GLN A 96 -10.03 -5.94 -8.29
C GLN A 96 -8.98 -6.94 -8.78
N LYS A 97 -9.33 -7.83 -9.70
CA LYS A 97 -8.40 -8.82 -10.30
C LYS A 97 -7.19 -8.16 -10.98
N ARG A 98 -7.38 -7.01 -11.64
CA ARG A 98 -6.25 -6.28 -12.25
C ARG A 98 -5.29 -5.73 -11.20
N ILE A 99 -5.81 -5.16 -10.11
CA ILE A 99 -4.98 -4.65 -9.00
C ILE A 99 -4.23 -5.79 -8.32
N ILE A 100 -4.90 -6.89 -7.98
CA ILE A 100 -4.30 -8.09 -7.39
C ILE A 100 -3.16 -8.62 -8.27
N LYS A 101 -3.42 -8.78 -9.56
CA LYS A 101 -2.40 -9.24 -10.53
C LYS A 101 -1.21 -8.28 -10.63
N ALA A 102 -1.45 -6.97 -10.55
CA ALA A 102 -0.38 -5.98 -10.57
C ALA A 102 0.40 -5.96 -9.25
N GLY A 103 -0.28 -6.15 -8.11
CA GLY A 103 0.34 -6.33 -6.80
C GLY A 103 1.24 -7.58 -6.76
N GLN A 104 0.77 -8.70 -7.33
CA GLN A 104 1.58 -9.91 -7.44
C GLN A 104 2.89 -9.67 -8.19
N LYS A 105 2.88 -8.89 -9.27
CA LYS A 105 4.12 -8.54 -10.01
C LYS A 105 5.13 -7.77 -9.15
N VAL A 106 4.68 -7.01 -8.16
CA VAL A 106 5.59 -6.34 -7.21
C VAL A 106 6.27 -7.38 -6.32
N LEU A 107 5.52 -8.39 -5.85
CA LEU A 107 6.09 -9.51 -5.09
C LEU A 107 7.05 -10.35 -5.93
N ASP A 108 6.68 -10.65 -7.17
CA ASP A 108 7.52 -11.39 -8.11
C ASP A 108 8.85 -10.65 -8.38
N ALA A 109 8.79 -9.32 -8.57
CA ALA A 109 9.98 -8.50 -8.77
C ALA A 109 10.90 -8.46 -7.53
N ARG A 110 10.34 -8.50 -6.31
CA ARG A 110 11.12 -8.66 -5.08
C ARG A 110 11.77 -10.05 -5.01
N ALA A 111 11.06 -11.08 -5.42
CA ALA A 111 11.55 -12.47 -5.41
C ALA A 111 12.74 -12.71 -6.34
N LEU A 112 13.01 -11.83 -7.31
CA LEU A 112 14.24 -11.89 -8.13
C LEU A 112 15.51 -11.58 -7.32
N HIS A 113 15.39 -10.99 -6.15
CA HIS A 113 16.51 -10.66 -5.27
C HIS A 113 16.22 -11.13 -3.83
N PRO A 114 16.17 -12.45 -3.60
CA PRO A 114 15.71 -13.03 -2.32
C PRO A 114 16.63 -12.70 -1.14
N ASP A 115 17.88 -12.36 -1.40
CA ASP A 115 18.87 -11.99 -0.37
C ASP A 115 18.70 -10.56 0.14
N ARG A 116 17.84 -9.75 -0.50
CA ARG A 116 17.60 -8.37 -0.07
C ARG A 116 16.48 -8.28 0.96
N SER A 117 16.74 -7.55 2.03
CA SER A 117 15.69 -7.12 2.95
C SER A 117 14.73 -6.11 2.26
N LEU A 118 13.52 -5.92 2.82
CA LEU A 118 12.62 -4.87 2.32
C LEU A 118 13.26 -3.48 2.31
N ALA A 119 14.12 -3.19 3.29
CA ALA A 119 14.83 -1.92 3.34
C ALA A 119 15.76 -1.72 2.14
N GLU A 120 16.46 -2.77 1.72
CA GLU A 120 17.37 -2.76 0.57
C GLU A 120 16.62 -2.72 -0.76
N HIS A 121 15.51 -3.48 -0.91
CA HIS A 121 14.65 -3.40 -2.10
C HIS A 121 14.17 -1.98 -2.39
N TYR A 122 13.87 -1.21 -1.35
CA TYR A 122 13.32 0.15 -1.45
C TYR A 122 14.33 1.25 -1.11
N ASN A 123 15.61 0.96 -1.17
CA ASN A 123 16.64 2.00 -1.08
C ASN A 123 16.50 2.95 -2.29
N PRO A 124 16.25 4.26 -2.08
CA PRO A 124 16.02 5.20 -3.18
C PRO A 124 17.16 5.27 -4.21
N LEU A 125 18.38 4.94 -3.80
CA LEU A 125 19.57 4.96 -4.65
C LEU A 125 19.85 3.62 -5.36
N ALA A 126 19.15 2.53 -4.98
CA ALA A 126 19.46 1.18 -5.44
C ALA A 126 18.22 0.30 -5.71
N ILE A 127 17.07 0.92 -5.90
CA ILE A 127 15.84 0.18 -6.27
C ILE A 127 16.02 -0.48 -7.64
N ALA A 128 15.70 -1.78 -7.72
CA ALA A 128 15.85 -2.55 -8.95
C ALA A 128 14.89 -2.06 -10.05
N PRO A 129 15.34 -1.96 -11.32
CA PRO A 129 14.50 -1.48 -12.42
C PRO A 129 13.22 -2.29 -12.62
N GLU A 130 13.27 -3.61 -12.44
CA GLU A 130 12.11 -4.51 -12.50
C GLU A 130 11.09 -4.20 -11.41
N LEU A 131 11.53 -3.85 -10.21
CA LEU A 131 10.65 -3.45 -9.11
C LEU A 131 10.00 -2.09 -9.39
N VAL A 132 10.74 -1.13 -9.95
CA VAL A 132 10.17 0.16 -10.40
C VAL A 132 9.10 -0.07 -11.47
N LYS A 133 9.39 -0.91 -12.47
CA LYS A 133 8.45 -1.26 -13.55
C LYS A 133 7.18 -1.94 -13.03
N ALA A 134 7.31 -2.81 -12.02
CA ALA A 134 6.17 -3.47 -11.39
C ALA A 134 5.29 -2.46 -10.63
N HIS A 135 5.89 -1.55 -9.87
CA HIS A 135 5.15 -0.48 -9.19
C HIS A 135 4.49 0.49 -10.19
N ASP A 136 5.15 0.85 -11.28
CA ASP A 136 4.54 1.69 -12.32
C ASP A 136 3.33 1.00 -12.98
N ALA A 137 3.33 -0.33 -13.07
CA ALA A 137 2.17 -1.10 -13.55
C ALA A 137 1.05 -1.12 -12.52
N LEU A 138 1.37 -1.33 -11.23
CA LEU A 138 0.41 -1.28 -10.14
C LEU A 138 -0.23 0.10 -10.01
N ASP A 139 0.57 1.17 -10.05
CA ASP A 139 0.09 2.55 -9.98
C ASP A 139 -0.93 2.85 -11.08
N ARG A 140 -0.72 2.37 -12.30
CA ARG A 140 -1.68 2.55 -13.41
C ARG A 140 -3.03 1.90 -13.13
N GLU A 141 -3.05 0.71 -12.55
CA GLU A 141 -4.30 0.01 -12.22
C GLU A 141 -5.00 0.68 -11.04
N VAL A 142 -4.27 1.04 -10.00
CA VAL A 142 -4.83 1.75 -8.83
C VAL A 142 -5.30 3.15 -9.21
N ASP A 143 -4.49 3.95 -9.90
CA ASP A 143 -4.88 5.29 -10.34
C ASP A 143 -6.18 5.25 -11.16
N LYS A 144 -6.31 4.29 -12.10
CA LYS A 144 -7.52 4.08 -12.89
C LYS A 144 -8.71 3.67 -12.03
N ALA A 145 -8.52 2.74 -11.10
CA ALA A 145 -9.56 2.29 -10.17
C ALA A 145 -10.06 3.43 -9.27
N MET A 146 -9.18 4.35 -8.91
CA MET A 146 -9.52 5.55 -8.15
C MET A 146 -10.21 6.65 -8.98
N GLY A 147 -10.36 6.45 -10.28
CA GLY A 147 -11.08 7.36 -11.19
C GLY A 147 -10.18 8.29 -12.01
N ALA A 148 -8.88 7.98 -12.13
CA ALA A 148 -8.00 8.75 -13.00
C ALA A 148 -8.40 8.61 -14.48
N PRO A 149 -8.64 9.71 -15.21
CA PRO A 149 -9.03 9.67 -16.63
C PRO A 149 -7.84 9.39 -17.54
N ARG A 150 -6.62 9.52 -17.04
CA ARG A 150 -5.35 9.32 -17.76
C ARG A 150 -4.25 8.92 -16.80
N LYS A 151 -3.08 8.56 -17.32
CA LYS A 151 -1.88 8.28 -16.53
C LYS A 151 -1.53 9.50 -15.66
N LEU A 152 -1.39 9.28 -14.36
CA LEU A 152 -0.94 10.30 -13.42
C LEU A 152 0.59 10.33 -13.36
N THR A 153 1.15 11.52 -13.25
CA THR A 153 2.59 11.75 -13.24
C THR A 153 3.08 12.49 -12.00
N SER A 154 2.15 12.98 -11.17
CA SER A 154 2.48 13.74 -9.97
C SER A 154 1.63 13.34 -8.76
N GLU A 155 2.19 13.54 -7.58
CA GLU A 155 1.48 13.36 -6.31
C GLU A 155 0.27 14.30 -6.20
N ARG A 156 0.38 15.54 -6.65
CA ARG A 156 -0.72 16.50 -6.66
C ARG A 156 -1.96 15.96 -7.39
N GLN A 157 -1.79 15.35 -8.56
CA GLN A 157 -2.91 14.76 -9.31
C GLN A 157 -3.59 13.64 -8.52
N ARG A 158 -2.83 12.82 -7.79
CA ARG A 158 -3.38 11.77 -6.91
C ARG A 158 -4.16 12.37 -5.75
N LEU A 159 -3.65 13.42 -5.14
CA LEU A 159 -4.34 14.12 -4.05
C LEU A 159 -5.66 14.74 -4.49
N GLU A 160 -5.71 15.33 -5.68
CA GLU A 160 -6.95 15.89 -6.26
C GLU A 160 -8.03 14.80 -6.37
N ILE A 161 -7.66 13.58 -6.81
CA ILE A 161 -8.58 12.42 -6.90
C ILE A 161 -8.98 11.94 -5.49
N LEU A 162 -8.02 11.78 -4.59
CA LEU A 162 -8.29 11.35 -3.22
C LEU A 162 -9.28 12.28 -2.50
N PHE A 163 -9.07 13.58 -2.57
CA PHE A 163 -9.97 14.54 -1.95
C PHE A 163 -11.35 14.57 -2.63
N ALA A 164 -11.41 14.43 -3.96
CA ALA A 164 -12.69 14.34 -4.66
C ALA A 164 -13.47 13.08 -4.27
N ASN A 165 -12.81 11.93 -4.16
CA ASN A 165 -13.45 10.69 -3.72
C ASN A 165 -13.89 10.77 -2.26
N TYR A 166 -13.04 11.30 -1.38
CA TYR A 166 -13.39 11.50 0.03
C TYR A 166 -14.63 12.41 0.18
N ALA A 167 -14.66 13.51 -0.57
CA ALA A 167 -15.79 14.43 -0.55
C ALA A 167 -17.11 13.79 -1.04
N ARG A 168 -17.05 12.79 -1.91
CA ARG A 168 -18.23 12.00 -2.33
C ARG A 168 -18.69 11.07 -1.22
N LEU A 169 -17.77 10.38 -0.55
CA LEU A 169 -18.10 9.44 0.53
C LEU A 169 -18.79 10.11 1.73
N ILE A 170 -18.44 11.36 2.05
CA ILE A 170 -19.06 12.07 3.18
C ILE A 170 -20.39 12.78 2.81
N ARG A 171 -20.74 12.86 1.53
CA ARG A 171 -21.99 13.49 1.04
C ARG A 171 -23.09 12.48 0.73
N GLY A 172 -22.73 11.22 0.55
CA GLY A 172 -23.67 10.12 0.29
C GLY A 172 -24.11 9.45 1.56
#